data_66dd909b3fbcfb988ffaa7d7f9d4afde
#
_entry.id   66dd909b3fbcfb988ffaa7d7f9d4afde
#
_cell.length_a   1.000
_cell.length_b   1.000
_cell.length_c   1.000
_cell.angle_alpha   90.00
_cell.angle_beta   90.00
_cell.angle_gamma   90.00
#
_symmetry.space_group_name_H-M   'P 1'
#
loop_
_entity.id
_entity.type
_entity.pdbx_description
1 polymer ?
#
loop_
_entity_poly.entity_id
_entity_poly.type
_entity_poly.pdbx_seq_one_letter_code
_entity_poly.pdbx_strand_id
1 'polypeptide(L)'
;MLTGNDVKGIGPARRAALEAAGFAAPEDLAQCLPVGYRDFDTVRPVAALRAGMETAFAGTVEKVRTAWVNGRSVTTATVRDDSGAIACVWFAMPWMAGQLEAGARVKWYGRVSKKKNGGLFVTHPISAEEGGIQPVYRPIEKLPPKTQRLALRSALDAGRYDDALPETFRSRYALCPRQYALRQAHFPDSREALEQARRRLAFEELTLFQTFLWGLRARDENGVRIPSPETDAEAFWSSLPFT
;
A
#
# COMPACT_ATOMS: atom_id res chain seq x y z
N MET A 1 19.01 13.94 -12.84
CA MET A 1 18.05 15.05 -12.61
C MET A 1 16.80 14.78 -13.42
N LEU A 2 15.62 14.88 -12.78
CA LEU A 2 14.33 14.80 -13.47
C LEU A 2 14.25 15.96 -14.48
N THR A 3 14.47 15.69 -15.76
CA THR A 3 14.34 16.72 -16.79
C THR A 3 12.87 16.97 -17.13
N GLY A 4 12.53 18.14 -17.71
CA GLY A 4 11.12 18.53 -17.96
C GLY A 4 10.33 17.60 -18.87
N ASN A 5 11.02 16.70 -19.59
CA ASN A 5 10.42 15.73 -20.51
C ASN A 5 10.19 14.34 -19.86
N ASP A 6 10.82 14.03 -18.72
CA ASP A 6 10.83 12.68 -18.17
C ASP A 6 9.55 12.34 -17.39
N VAL A 7 8.87 13.35 -16.82
CA VAL A 7 7.64 13.15 -16.08
C VAL A 7 6.57 14.16 -16.50
N LYS A 8 5.62 13.74 -17.32
CA LYS A 8 4.55 14.61 -17.84
C LYS A 8 3.68 15.17 -16.70
N GLY A 9 3.33 16.45 -16.79
CA GLY A 9 2.38 17.10 -15.87
C GLY A 9 2.98 17.57 -14.54
N ILE A 10 4.32 17.56 -14.40
CA ILE A 10 5.01 18.07 -13.21
C ILE A 10 5.72 19.39 -13.55
N GLY A 11 5.14 20.49 -13.05
CA GLY A 11 5.77 21.81 -13.14
C GLY A 11 6.94 22.00 -12.16
N PRO A 12 7.71 23.10 -12.28
CA PRO A 12 8.94 23.33 -11.51
C PRO A 12 8.78 23.17 -9.99
N ALA A 13 7.73 23.74 -9.41
CA ALA A 13 7.47 23.67 -7.96
C ALA A 13 7.23 22.24 -7.44
N ARG A 14 6.55 21.41 -8.24
CA ARG A 14 6.30 19.99 -7.89
C ARG A 14 7.54 19.14 -8.08
N ARG A 15 8.38 19.49 -9.05
CA ARG A 15 9.69 18.87 -9.24
C ARG A 15 10.58 19.13 -8.04
N ALA A 16 10.69 20.37 -7.60
CA ALA A 16 11.45 20.73 -6.40
C ALA A 16 10.95 19.96 -5.15
N ALA A 17 9.63 19.72 -5.06
CA ALA A 17 9.06 18.91 -3.97
C ALA A 17 9.49 17.44 -4.07
N LEU A 18 9.56 16.86 -5.27
CA LEU A 18 10.05 15.49 -5.48
C LEU A 18 11.54 15.37 -5.16
N GLU A 19 12.35 16.30 -5.65
CA GLU A 19 13.79 16.33 -5.37
C GLU A 19 14.07 16.51 -3.87
N ALA A 20 13.33 17.37 -3.17
CA ALA A 20 13.40 17.53 -1.73
C ALA A 20 12.99 16.26 -0.96
N ALA A 21 12.11 15.45 -1.54
CA ALA A 21 11.71 14.14 -1.00
C ALA A 21 12.70 13.00 -1.37
N GLY A 22 13.81 13.30 -2.07
CA GLY A 22 14.85 12.34 -2.43
C GLY A 22 14.67 11.64 -3.78
N PHE A 23 13.72 12.06 -4.60
CA PHE A 23 13.46 11.48 -5.93
C PHE A 23 14.18 12.30 -7.00
N ALA A 24 15.37 11.85 -7.41
CA ALA A 24 16.20 12.54 -8.40
C ALA A 24 15.95 12.07 -9.85
N ALA A 25 15.44 10.84 -10.01
CA ALA A 25 15.19 10.20 -11.30
C ALA A 25 13.80 9.55 -11.36
N PRO A 26 13.26 9.26 -12.56
CA PRO A 26 12.01 8.49 -12.69
C PRO A 26 12.07 7.13 -12.02
N GLU A 27 13.23 6.48 -12.06
CA GLU A 27 13.49 5.18 -11.45
C GLU A 27 13.32 5.21 -9.93
N ASP A 28 13.74 6.29 -9.27
CA ASP A 28 13.57 6.46 -7.81
C ASP A 28 12.07 6.50 -7.44
N LEU A 29 11.28 7.19 -8.26
CA LEU A 29 9.84 7.27 -8.07
C LEU A 29 9.18 5.90 -8.22
N ALA A 30 9.56 5.11 -9.21
CA ALA A 30 9.02 3.78 -9.44
C ALA A 30 9.42 2.78 -8.36
N GLN A 31 10.50 3.02 -7.63
CA GLN A 31 10.89 2.23 -6.46
C GLN A 31 10.16 2.64 -5.17
N CYS A 32 9.43 3.78 -5.19
CA CYS A 32 8.59 4.20 -4.06
C CYS A 32 7.30 3.36 -4.01
N LEU A 33 7.41 2.14 -3.53
CA LEU A 33 6.30 1.20 -3.48
C LEU A 33 5.16 1.68 -2.56
N PRO A 34 3.91 1.31 -2.87
CA PRO A 34 2.77 1.62 -2.01
C PRO A 34 2.92 1.01 -0.62
N VAL A 35 2.49 1.74 0.41
CA VAL A 35 2.44 1.24 1.80
C VAL A 35 1.25 0.32 2.06
N GLY A 36 0.28 0.29 1.16
CA GLY A 36 -0.91 -0.55 1.24
C GLY A 36 -1.76 -0.44 -0.01
N TYR A 37 -2.86 -1.18 -0.01
CA TYR A 37 -3.81 -1.20 -1.12
C TYR A 37 -5.23 -1.16 -0.59
N ARG A 38 -6.12 -0.50 -1.33
CA ARG A 38 -7.57 -0.51 -1.12
C ARG A 38 -8.21 -1.29 -2.24
N ASP A 39 -8.86 -2.37 -1.91
CA ASP A 39 -9.58 -3.20 -2.87
C ASP A 39 -11.03 -2.70 -2.99
N PHE A 40 -11.33 -2.03 -4.09
CA PHE A 40 -12.65 -1.50 -4.37
C PHE A 40 -13.55 -2.52 -5.09
N ASP A 41 -13.00 -3.61 -5.60
CA ASP A 41 -13.77 -4.63 -6.32
C ASP A 41 -14.43 -5.65 -5.40
N THR A 42 -13.78 -5.94 -4.27
CA THR A 42 -14.34 -6.87 -3.27
C THR A 42 -15.40 -6.18 -2.43
N VAL A 43 -16.64 -6.16 -2.95
CA VAL A 43 -17.81 -5.61 -2.25
C VAL A 43 -18.36 -6.65 -1.28
N ARG A 44 -18.51 -6.27 0.00
CA ARG A 44 -19.08 -7.15 1.03
C ARG A 44 -20.50 -6.73 1.38
N PRO A 45 -21.40 -7.70 1.62
CA PRO A 45 -22.72 -7.43 2.17
C PRO A 45 -22.61 -6.73 3.54
N VAL A 46 -23.54 -5.83 3.86
CA VAL A 46 -23.54 -5.10 5.13
C VAL A 46 -23.55 -6.04 6.33
N ALA A 47 -24.30 -7.15 6.29
CA ALA A 47 -24.35 -8.15 7.36
C ALA A 47 -22.99 -8.86 7.59
N ALA A 48 -22.11 -8.90 6.59
CA ALA A 48 -20.79 -9.50 6.70
C ALA A 48 -19.72 -8.55 7.25
N LEU A 49 -20.04 -7.27 7.44
CA LEU A 49 -19.09 -6.29 7.96
C LEU A 49 -18.76 -6.55 9.44
N ARG A 50 -17.52 -6.38 9.81
CA ARG A 50 -17.02 -6.55 11.18
C ARG A 50 -16.13 -5.37 11.57
N ALA A 51 -16.13 -5.01 12.83
CA ALA A 51 -15.26 -3.94 13.35
C ALA A 51 -13.78 -4.25 13.03
N GLY A 52 -13.07 -3.23 12.59
CA GLY A 52 -11.66 -3.33 12.18
C GLY A 52 -11.46 -3.65 10.69
N MET A 53 -12.47 -4.14 9.97
CA MET A 53 -12.36 -4.37 8.52
C MET A 53 -12.23 -3.05 7.76
N GLU A 54 -11.43 -3.06 6.71
CA GLU A 54 -11.42 -2.06 5.64
C GLU A 54 -11.86 -2.74 4.35
N THR A 55 -12.98 -2.32 3.79
CA THR A 55 -13.56 -3.00 2.63
C THR A 55 -14.54 -2.09 1.87
N ALA A 56 -14.83 -2.47 0.63
CA ALA A 56 -15.92 -1.87 -0.11
C ALA A 56 -17.26 -2.53 0.29
N PHE A 57 -18.32 -1.72 0.29
CA PHE A 57 -19.70 -2.11 0.45
C PHE A 57 -20.56 -1.24 -0.46
N ALA A 58 -21.72 -1.74 -0.83
CA ALA A 58 -22.64 -1.03 -1.70
C ALA A 58 -24.06 -1.10 -1.12
N GLY A 59 -24.89 -0.14 -1.47
CA GLY A 59 -26.27 -0.11 -1.05
C GLY A 59 -26.99 1.15 -1.50
N THR A 60 -28.19 1.35 -1.00
CA THR A 60 -29.00 2.55 -1.24
C THR A 60 -28.97 3.46 -0.02
N VAL A 61 -28.78 4.74 -0.22
CA VAL A 61 -28.87 5.76 0.84
C VAL A 61 -30.32 5.90 1.25
N GLU A 62 -30.67 5.51 2.47
CA GLU A 62 -32.05 5.63 2.98
C GLU A 62 -32.31 7.01 3.60
N LYS A 63 -31.34 7.52 4.35
CA LYS A 63 -31.53 8.69 5.18
C LYS A 63 -30.22 9.44 5.36
N VAL A 64 -30.28 10.75 5.22
CA VAL A 64 -29.17 11.66 5.51
C VAL A 64 -29.60 12.62 6.62
N ARG A 65 -28.73 12.84 7.61
CA ARG A 65 -28.94 13.78 8.71
C ARG A 65 -27.65 14.50 9.06
N THR A 66 -27.74 15.77 9.35
CA THR A 66 -26.66 16.54 9.96
C THR A 66 -27.07 17.02 11.34
N ALA A 67 -26.22 16.80 12.32
CA ALA A 67 -26.40 17.26 13.68
C ALA A 67 -25.14 17.99 14.15
N TRP A 68 -25.28 18.85 15.16
CA TRP A 68 -24.15 19.49 15.80
C TRP A 68 -23.93 18.83 17.17
N VAL A 69 -22.75 18.28 17.37
CA VAL A 69 -22.36 17.60 18.60
C VAL A 69 -21.07 18.24 19.11
N ASN A 70 -21.08 18.80 20.31
CA ASN A 70 -19.93 19.50 20.91
C ASN A 70 -19.28 20.54 19.97
N GLY A 71 -20.09 21.36 19.31
CA GLY A 71 -19.61 22.39 18.39
C GLY A 71 -19.08 21.91 17.04
N ARG A 72 -19.19 20.61 16.74
CA ARG A 72 -18.78 20.02 15.45
C ARG A 72 -19.97 19.45 14.69
N SER A 73 -20.00 19.68 13.39
CA SER A 73 -21.01 19.06 12.54
C SER A 73 -20.71 17.56 12.38
N VAL A 74 -21.77 16.75 12.45
CA VAL A 74 -21.73 15.31 12.21
C VAL A 74 -22.78 14.99 11.16
N THR A 75 -22.36 14.69 9.95
CA THR A 75 -23.25 14.19 8.88
C THR A 75 -23.28 12.68 8.93
N THR A 76 -24.47 12.10 8.97
CA THR A 76 -24.69 10.66 8.99
C THR A 76 -25.60 10.27 7.85
N ALA A 77 -25.17 9.31 7.03
CA ALA A 77 -26.03 8.62 6.05
C ALA A 77 -26.22 7.18 6.48
N THR A 78 -27.45 6.67 6.34
CA THR A 78 -27.74 5.25 6.49
C THR A 78 -27.75 4.62 5.11
N VAL A 79 -26.91 3.62 4.90
CA VAL A 79 -26.83 2.83 3.66
C VAL A 79 -27.38 1.45 3.94
N ARG A 80 -28.30 1.00 3.09
CA ARG A 80 -28.95 -0.32 3.17
C ARG A 80 -28.69 -1.13 1.92
N ASP A 81 -28.41 -2.40 2.13
CA ASP A 81 -28.49 -3.45 1.11
C ASP A 81 -29.52 -4.51 1.53
N ASP A 82 -29.63 -5.59 0.77
CA ASP A 82 -30.57 -6.69 1.05
C ASP A 82 -30.25 -7.43 2.36
N SER A 83 -29.02 -7.27 2.89
CA SER A 83 -28.52 -7.98 4.08
C SER A 83 -28.64 -7.16 5.37
N GLY A 84 -28.78 -5.83 5.28
CA GLY A 84 -28.84 -4.98 6.47
C GLY A 84 -28.61 -3.50 6.18
N ALA A 85 -28.36 -2.73 7.24
CA ALA A 85 -28.06 -1.30 7.14
C ALA A 85 -26.86 -0.92 8.00
N ILE A 86 -26.08 0.04 7.50
CA ILE A 86 -24.92 0.58 8.21
C ILE A 86 -24.92 2.12 8.17
N ALA A 87 -24.49 2.72 9.26
CA ALA A 87 -24.32 4.18 9.32
C ALA A 87 -22.94 4.59 8.79
N CYS A 88 -22.92 5.58 7.91
CA CYS A 88 -21.72 6.25 7.40
C CYS A 88 -21.65 7.63 8.00
N VAL A 89 -20.51 8.02 8.58
CA VAL A 89 -20.40 9.23 9.40
C VAL A 89 -19.24 10.10 8.90
N TRP A 90 -19.51 11.39 8.69
CA TRP A 90 -18.55 12.41 8.36
C TRP A 90 -18.52 13.47 9.46
N PHE A 91 -17.36 13.67 10.07
CA PHE A 91 -17.14 14.71 11.08
C PHE A 91 -16.62 15.98 10.43
N ALA A 92 -17.11 17.13 10.87
CA ALA A 92 -16.74 18.46 10.38
C ALA A 92 -16.92 18.66 8.86
N MET A 93 -17.88 17.93 8.27
CA MET A 93 -18.21 17.97 6.83
C MET A 93 -19.70 18.17 6.60
N PRO A 94 -20.30 19.34 6.95
CA PRO A 94 -21.73 19.56 6.79
C PRO A 94 -22.17 19.56 5.33
N TRP A 95 -21.28 19.94 4.41
CA TRP A 95 -21.53 19.94 2.95
C TRP A 95 -21.82 18.55 2.38
N MET A 96 -21.38 17.49 3.06
CA MET A 96 -21.67 16.11 2.61
C MET A 96 -23.18 15.83 2.52
N ALA A 97 -23.97 16.46 3.36
CA ALA A 97 -25.44 16.29 3.31
C ALA A 97 -26.03 16.71 1.95
N GLY A 98 -25.49 17.76 1.34
CA GLY A 98 -25.93 18.22 0.02
C GLY A 98 -25.40 17.39 -1.15
N GLN A 99 -24.45 16.51 -0.92
CA GLN A 99 -23.90 15.60 -1.93
C GLN A 99 -24.53 14.21 -1.89
N LEU A 100 -25.35 13.93 -0.87
CA LEU A 100 -25.94 12.62 -0.63
C LEU A 100 -27.46 12.70 -0.80
N GLU A 101 -27.96 12.04 -1.82
CA GLU A 101 -29.41 11.98 -2.11
C GLU A 101 -30.01 10.68 -1.55
N ALA A 102 -31.13 10.78 -0.84
CA ALA A 102 -31.89 9.61 -0.43
C ALA A 102 -32.41 8.88 -1.68
N GLY A 103 -32.27 7.55 -1.71
CA GLY A 103 -32.59 6.71 -2.87
C GLY A 103 -31.40 6.50 -3.82
N ALA A 104 -30.31 7.25 -3.70
CA ALA A 104 -29.13 7.05 -4.53
C ALA A 104 -28.43 5.72 -4.19
N ARG A 105 -28.01 4.97 -5.21
CA ARG A 105 -27.12 3.81 -5.06
C ARG A 105 -25.69 4.32 -4.92
N VAL A 106 -24.96 3.73 -3.97
CA VAL A 106 -23.58 4.10 -3.68
C VAL A 106 -22.73 2.85 -3.50
N LYS A 107 -21.47 2.97 -3.90
CA LYS A 107 -20.43 1.99 -3.60
C LYS A 107 -19.30 2.74 -2.87
N TRP A 108 -19.11 2.41 -1.62
CA TRP A 108 -18.14 3.08 -0.76
C TRP A 108 -17.13 2.11 -0.18
N TYR A 109 -15.95 2.64 0.12
CA TYR A 109 -14.89 1.93 0.81
C TYR A 109 -14.56 2.66 2.11
N GLY A 110 -14.38 1.91 3.19
CA GLY A 110 -14.01 2.51 4.46
C GLY A 110 -13.74 1.51 5.55
N ARG A 111 -13.25 2.04 6.66
CA ARG A 111 -12.98 1.26 7.87
C ARG A 111 -14.24 1.16 8.73
N VAL A 112 -14.61 -0.07 9.03
CA VAL A 112 -15.74 -0.37 9.90
C VAL A 112 -15.31 -0.22 11.35
N SER A 113 -16.04 0.59 12.11
CA SER A 113 -15.81 0.86 13.53
C SER A 113 -16.99 0.41 14.37
N LYS A 114 -16.78 0.18 15.66
CA LYS A 114 -17.83 -0.22 16.61
C LYS A 114 -18.16 0.94 17.53
N LYS A 115 -19.44 1.24 17.70
CA LYS A 115 -19.94 2.19 18.70
C LYS A 115 -19.87 1.60 20.10
N LYS A 116 -19.89 2.43 21.13
CA LYS A 116 -19.95 1.98 22.54
C LYS A 116 -21.16 1.08 22.83
N ASN A 117 -22.29 1.34 22.18
CA ASN A 117 -23.52 0.54 22.28
C ASN A 117 -23.56 -0.73 21.38
N GLY A 118 -22.43 -1.08 20.77
CA GLY A 118 -22.30 -2.30 19.97
C GLY A 118 -22.61 -2.16 18.47
N GLY A 119 -23.25 -1.08 18.03
CA GLY A 119 -23.58 -0.86 16.60
C GLY A 119 -22.32 -0.61 15.76
N LEU A 120 -22.35 -1.00 14.47
CA LEU A 120 -21.29 -0.73 13.52
C LEU A 120 -21.53 0.58 12.77
N PHE A 121 -20.44 1.22 12.35
CA PHE A 121 -20.48 2.40 11.48
C PHE A 121 -19.18 2.52 10.69
N VAL A 122 -19.22 3.28 9.59
CA VAL A 122 -18.03 3.58 8.77
C VAL A 122 -17.75 5.07 8.87
N THR A 123 -16.49 5.42 9.15
CA THR A 123 -16.07 6.82 9.28
C THR A 123 -15.43 7.28 7.98
N HIS A 124 -15.88 8.46 7.49
CA HIS A 124 -15.34 9.08 6.27
C HIS A 124 -15.17 8.09 5.11
N PRO A 125 -16.22 7.31 4.75
CA PRO A 125 -16.10 6.45 3.59
C PRO A 125 -15.81 7.28 2.34
N ILE A 126 -15.04 6.69 1.43
CA ILE A 126 -14.70 7.27 0.13
C ILE A 126 -15.44 6.53 -0.98
N SER A 127 -15.68 7.21 -2.11
CA SER A 127 -16.26 6.56 -3.28
C SER A 127 -15.35 5.43 -3.78
N ALA A 128 -15.94 4.29 -4.11
CA ALA A 128 -15.28 3.13 -4.70
C ALA A 128 -15.85 2.81 -6.11
N GLU A 129 -16.56 3.79 -6.72
CA GLU A 129 -17.18 3.62 -8.04
C GLU A 129 -16.17 3.35 -9.16
N GLU A 130 -14.96 3.91 -9.06
CA GLU A 130 -13.88 3.66 -10.04
C GLU A 130 -13.45 2.19 -10.08
N GLY A 131 -13.74 1.41 -9.04
CA GLY A 131 -13.31 0.02 -8.92
C GLY A 131 -11.78 -0.16 -8.84
N GLY A 132 -11.35 -1.40 -8.99
CA GLY A 132 -9.95 -1.79 -9.00
C GLY A 132 -9.27 -1.80 -7.64
N ILE A 133 -8.00 -2.15 -7.66
CA ILE A 133 -7.14 -2.12 -6.47
C ILE A 133 -6.36 -0.82 -6.47
N GLN A 134 -6.63 0.05 -5.51
CA GLN A 134 -6.05 1.38 -5.43
C GLN A 134 -4.83 1.39 -4.50
N PRO A 135 -3.63 1.73 -4.99
CA PRO A 135 -2.44 1.83 -4.15
C PRO A 135 -2.53 3.03 -3.21
N VAL A 136 -2.02 2.84 -2.00
CA VAL A 136 -1.89 3.89 -0.98
C VAL A 136 -0.42 4.24 -0.81
N TYR A 137 -0.07 5.50 -0.98
CA TYR A 137 1.30 6.00 -0.84
C TYR A 137 1.45 6.85 0.42
N ARG A 138 2.68 6.97 0.89
CA ARG A 138 3.02 8.01 1.86
C ARG A 138 2.84 9.38 1.20
N PRO A 139 2.21 10.35 1.88
CA PRO A 139 2.09 11.69 1.35
C PRO A 139 3.47 12.32 1.13
N ILE A 140 3.65 12.95 -0.03
CA ILE A 140 4.81 13.79 -0.32
C ILE A 140 4.36 15.24 -0.12
N GLU A 141 5.12 16.00 0.67
CA GLU A 141 4.81 17.40 0.95
C GLU A 141 4.63 18.21 -0.34
N LYS A 142 3.59 19.03 -0.40
CA LYS A 142 3.24 19.86 -1.58
C LYS A 142 2.89 19.08 -2.85
N LEU A 143 2.75 17.74 -2.78
CA LEU A 143 2.37 16.93 -3.93
C LEU A 143 1.00 16.27 -3.70
N PRO A 144 -0.08 16.75 -4.35
CA PRO A 144 -1.39 16.12 -4.23
C PRO A 144 -1.38 14.66 -4.68
N PRO A 145 -2.17 13.76 -4.07
CA PRO A 145 -2.19 12.33 -4.40
C PRO A 145 -2.45 12.02 -5.88
N LYS A 146 -3.33 12.78 -6.54
CA LYS A 146 -3.57 12.65 -7.99
C LYS A 146 -2.33 12.96 -8.82
N THR A 147 -1.58 13.99 -8.42
CA THR A 147 -0.33 14.38 -9.10
C THR A 147 0.78 13.36 -8.85
N GLN A 148 0.89 12.84 -7.62
CA GLN A 148 1.83 11.75 -7.30
C GLN A 148 1.56 10.52 -8.17
N ARG A 149 0.30 10.13 -8.32
CA ARG A 149 -0.10 8.99 -9.16
C ARG A 149 0.20 9.21 -10.64
N LEU A 150 -0.01 10.44 -11.15
CA LEU A 150 0.34 10.80 -12.51
C LEU A 150 1.85 10.74 -12.75
N ALA A 151 2.64 11.26 -11.80
CA ALA A 151 4.08 11.21 -11.83
C ALA A 151 4.63 9.78 -11.88
N LEU A 152 4.09 8.91 -11.02
CA LEU A 152 4.42 7.49 -10.99
C LEU A 152 4.12 6.80 -12.32
N ARG A 153 2.96 7.06 -12.91
CA ARG A 153 2.62 6.50 -14.23
C ARG A 153 3.60 6.95 -15.30
N SER A 154 3.89 8.24 -15.36
CA SER A 154 4.85 8.79 -16.32
C SER A 154 6.25 8.23 -16.10
N ALA A 155 6.70 8.06 -14.85
CA ALA A 155 7.99 7.46 -14.52
C ALA A 155 8.08 6.00 -15.00
N LEU A 156 7.03 5.21 -14.79
CA LEU A 156 6.95 3.81 -15.25
C LEU A 156 6.94 3.69 -16.77
N ASP A 157 6.38 4.68 -17.48
CA ASP A 157 6.32 4.69 -18.93
C ASP A 157 7.65 5.16 -19.57
N ALA A 158 8.37 6.07 -18.91
CA ALA A 158 9.62 6.65 -19.39
C ALA A 158 10.87 5.87 -18.95
N GLY A 159 10.82 5.23 -17.76
CA GLY A 159 11.98 4.54 -17.18
C GLY A 159 12.26 3.18 -17.82
N ARG A 160 13.54 2.82 -17.81
CA ARG A 160 13.99 1.46 -18.11
C ARG A 160 14.34 0.77 -16.80
N TYR A 161 13.70 -0.37 -16.56
CA TYR A 161 13.86 -1.13 -15.33
C TYR A 161 14.49 -2.47 -15.66
N ASP A 162 15.82 -2.47 -15.84
CA ASP A 162 16.58 -3.68 -16.14
C ASP A 162 16.39 -4.72 -15.05
N ASP A 163 16.34 -5.97 -15.45
CA ASP A 163 16.10 -7.07 -14.53
C ASP A 163 17.42 -7.48 -13.87
N ALA A 164 17.52 -7.28 -12.57
CA ALA A 164 18.69 -7.67 -11.78
C ALA A 164 18.83 -9.20 -11.64
N LEU A 165 17.73 -9.95 -11.85
CA LEU A 165 17.75 -11.42 -11.75
C LEU A 165 17.92 -12.04 -13.15
N PRO A 166 18.88 -12.97 -13.33
CA PRO A 166 19.05 -13.71 -14.57
C PRO A 166 17.78 -14.47 -14.98
N GLU A 167 17.57 -14.66 -16.29
CA GLU A 167 16.43 -15.39 -16.86
C GLU A 167 16.29 -16.79 -16.26
N THR A 168 17.38 -17.50 -16.06
CA THR A 168 17.42 -18.84 -15.46
C THR A 168 16.85 -18.84 -14.04
N PHE A 169 17.12 -17.78 -13.25
CA PHE A 169 16.57 -17.62 -11.91
C PHE A 169 15.07 -17.35 -11.97
N ARG A 170 14.66 -16.41 -12.84
CA ARG A 170 13.25 -16.06 -12.99
C ARG A 170 12.41 -17.27 -13.39
N SER A 171 12.88 -18.05 -14.34
CA SER A 171 12.20 -19.27 -14.79
C SER A 171 12.13 -20.32 -13.68
N ARG A 172 13.23 -20.56 -12.97
CA ARG A 172 13.29 -21.54 -11.86
C ARG A 172 12.30 -21.26 -10.75
N TYR A 173 12.11 -19.99 -10.40
CA TYR A 173 11.26 -19.57 -9.28
C TYR A 173 9.90 -19.01 -9.72
N ALA A 174 9.55 -19.14 -11.01
CA ALA A 174 8.32 -18.62 -11.60
C ALA A 174 8.09 -17.13 -11.25
N LEU A 175 9.11 -16.30 -11.49
CA LEU A 175 9.07 -14.86 -11.22
C LEU A 175 8.79 -14.07 -12.49
N CYS A 176 7.88 -13.11 -12.40
CA CYS A 176 7.60 -12.19 -13.50
C CYS A 176 8.78 -11.21 -13.75
N PRO A 177 8.87 -10.57 -14.94
CA PRO A 177 9.85 -9.54 -15.21
C PRO A 177 9.73 -8.33 -14.25
N ARG A 178 10.86 -7.68 -13.95
CA ARG A 178 10.91 -6.53 -13.01
C ARG A 178 10.01 -5.37 -13.44
N GLN A 179 10.02 -5.01 -14.71
CA GLN A 179 9.17 -3.95 -15.25
C GLN A 179 7.68 -4.25 -15.06
N TYR A 180 7.27 -5.49 -15.32
CA TYR A 180 5.90 -5.95 -15.04
C TYR A 180 5.57 -5.84 -13.55
N ALA A 181 6.47 -6.31 -12.68
CA ALA A 181 6.27 -6.26 -11.25
C ALA A 181 6.11 -4.83 -10.72
N LEU A 182 6.96 -3.89 -11.16
CA LEU A 182 6.83 -2.49 -10.79
C LEU A 182 5.51 -1.89 -11.27
N ARG A 183 5.11 -2.17 -12.52
CA ARG A 183 3.83 -1.69 -13.06
C ARG A 183 2.64 -2.24 -12.27
N GLN A 184 2.62 -3.53 -11.97
CA GLN A 184 1.54 -4.16 -11.23
C GLN A 184 1.55 -3.80 -9.73
N ALA A 185 2.69 -3.46 -9.15
CA ALA A 185 2.74 -2.93 -7.79
C ALA A 185 2.12 -1.52 -7.68
N HIS A 186 2.26 -0.68 -8.71
CA HIS A 186 1.71 0.67 -8.72
C HIS A 186 0.30 0.77 -9.31
N PHE A 187 -0.02 -0.05 -10.30
CA PHE A 187 -1.29 -0.06 -11.02
C PHE A 187 -1.72 -1.50 -11.27
N PRO A 188 -2.17 -2.20 -10.24
CA PRO A 188 -2.55 -3.60 -10.36
C PRO A 188 -3.79 -3.76 -11.24
N ASP A 189 -3.70 -4.65 -12.23
CA ASP A 189 -4.81 -5.02 -13.08
C ASP A 189 -5.73 -6.04 -12.41
N SER A 190 -5.17 -6.84 -11.49
CA SER A 190 -5.91 -7.83 -10.69
C SER A 190 -5.20 -8.10 -9.36
N ARG A 191 -5.85 -8.83 -8.46
CA ARG A 191 -5.25 -9.30 -7.21
C ARG A 191 -4.09 -10.25 -7.47
N GLU A 192 -4.24 -11.17 -8.41
CA GLU A 192 -3.23 -12.16 -8.80
C GLU A 192 -1.99 -11.47 -9.39
N ALA A 193 -2.19 -10.46 -10.25
CA ALA A 193 -1.11 -9.65 -10.81
C ALA A 193 -0.33 -8.91 -9.72
N LEU A 194 -1.06 -8.33 -8.73
CA LEU A 194 -0.45 -7.69 -7.58
C LEU A 194 0.35 -8.67 -6.72
N GLU A 195 -0.17 -9.87 -6.47
CA GLU A 195 0.53 -10.90 -5.68
C GLU A 195 1.80 -11.38 -6.38
N GLN A 196 1.75 -11.60 -7.69
CA GLN A 196 2.93 -11.92 -8.50
C GLN A 196 3.99 -10.81 -8.43
N ALA A 197 3.56 -9.56 -8.56
CA ALA A 197 4.44 -8.40 -8.46
C ALA A 197 5.11 -8.31 -7.08
N ARG A 198 4.34 -8.43 -6.01
CA ARG A 198 4.87 -8.41 -4.62
C ARG A 198 5.84 -9.55 -4.36
N ARG A 199 5.51 -10.76 -4.82
CA ARG A 199 6.41 -11.92 -4.71
C ARG A 199 7.74 -11.66 -5.43
N ARG A 200 7.68 -11.11 -6.65
CA ARG A 200 8.87 -10.78 -7.44
C ARG A 200 9.76 -9.74 -6.76
N LEU A 201 9.17 -8.65 -6.29
CA LEU A 201 9.92 -7.56 -5.66
C LEU A 201 10.51 -7.97 -4.31
N ALA A 202 9.75 -8.71 -3.49
CA ALA A 202 10.25 -9.25 -2.23
C ALA A 202 11.40 -10.25 -2.44
N PHE A 203 11.29 -11.11 -3.46
CA PHE A 203 12.37 -12.06 -3.80
C PHE A 203 13.65 -11.32 -4.21
N GLU A 204 13.54 -10.27 -5.02
CA GLU A 204 14.69 -9.45 -5.42
C GLU A 204 15.35 -8.78 -4.23
N GLU A 205 14.57 -8.12 -3.37
CA GLU A 205 15.06 -7.43 -2.17
C GLU A 205 15.80 -8.41 -1.24
N LEU A 206 15.20 -9.56 -0.95
CA LEU A 206 15.82 -10.58 -0.09
C LEU A 206 17.09 -11.17 -0.72
N THR A 207 17.09 -11.38 -2.04
CA THR A 207 18.28 -11.89 -2.74
C THR A 207 19.44 -10.87 -2.67
N LEU A 208 19.16 -9.61 -2.94
CA LEU A 208 20.15 -8.54 -2.84
C LEU A 208 20.68 -8.41 -1.40
N PHE A 209 19.81 -8.46 -0.41
CA PHE A 209 20.21 -8.41 1.00
C PHE A 209 21.09 -9.61 1.39
N GLN A 210 20.73 -10.82 0.99
CA GLN A 210 21.55 -12.01 1.25
C GLN A 210 22.91 -11.95 0.54
N THR A 211 22.94 -11.48 -0.70
CA THR A 211 24.19 -11.29 -1.44
C THR A 211 25.11 -10.26 -0.76
N PHE A 212 24.53 -9.19 -0.25
CA PHE A 212 25.27 -8.19 0.54
C PHE A 212 25.86 -8.79 1.82
N LEU A 213 25.06 -9.55 2.58
CA LEU A 213 25.55 -10.23 3.79
C LEU A 213 26.67 -11.23 3.49
N TRP A 214 26.54 -11.96 2.39
CA TRP A 214 27.58 -12.88 1.95
C TRP A 214 28.88 -12.14 1.61
N GLY A 215 28.78 -10.99 0.91
CA GLY A 215 29.94 -10.15 0.61
C GLY A 215 30.62 -9.59 1.85
N LEU A 216 29.86 -9.28 2.91
CA LEU A 216 30.45 -8.88 4.20
C LEU A 216 31.19 -10.05 4.88
N ARG A 217 30.60 -11.24 4.93
CA ARG A 217 31.24 -12.43 5.50
C ARG A 217 32.54 -12.80 4.79
N ALA A 218 32.53 -12.75 3.44
CA ALA A 218 33.72 -13.04 2.65
C ALA A 218 34.88 -12.05 2.90
N ARG A 219 34.60 -10.84 3.42
CA ARG A 219 35.63 -9.88 3.84
C ARG A 219 36.20 -10.18 5.22
N ASP A 220 35.45 -10.87 6.09
CA ASP A 220 35.87 -11.23 7.45
C ASP A 220 36.75 -12.49 7.52
N GLU A 221 36.99 -13.18 6.39
CA GLU A 221 37.91 -14.34 6.36
C GLU A 221 39.34 -14.01 6.73
N ASN A 222 39.71 -12.73 6.86
CA ASN A 222 40.97 -12.24 7.43
C ASN A 222 40.87 -11.93 8.93
N GLY A 223 39.86 -12.44 9.61
CA GLY A 223 39.75 -12.32 11.08
C GLY A 223 41.02 -12.86 11.76
N VAL A 224 41.50 -12.12 12.76
CA VAL A 224 42.62 -12.58 13.59
C VAL A 224 42.25 -13.96 14.12
N ARG A 225 43.04 -14.97 13.71
CA ARG A 225 42.92 -16.33 14.24
C ARG A 225 43.27 -16.25 15.72
N ILE A 226 42.26 -16.25 16.58
CA ILE A 226 42.51 -16.37 18.04
C ILE A 226 43.01 -17.79 18.23
N PRO A 227 44.27 -17.97 18.65
CA PRO A 227 44.77 -19.30 18.94
C PRO A 227 43.91 -19.85 20.08
N SER A 228 43.14 -20.87 19.77
CA SER A 228 42.48 -21.63 20.83
C SER A 228 43.59 -22.30 21.65
N PRO A 229 43.68 -22.06 22.94
CA PRO A 229 44.49 -22.93 23.76
C PRO A 229 43.99 -24.36 23.55
N GLU A 230 44.90 -25.33 23.52
CA GLU A 230 44.60 -26.78 23.43
C GLU A 230 43.78 -27.27 24.64
N THR A 231 42.79 -26.51 25.03
CA THR A 231 41.81 -26.89 26.04
C THR A 231 40.78 -27.76 25.36
N ASP A 232 40.70 -28.96 25.83
CA ASP A 232 39.86 -30.06 25.44
C ASP A 232 38.42 -29.56 25.09
N ALA A 233 38.18 -29.30 23.82
CA ALA A 233 36.87 -28.86 23.36
C ALA A 233 35.81 -29.89 23.69
N GLU A 234 36.14 -31.17 23.72
CA GLU A 234 35.23 -32.26 24.11
C GLU A 234 34.83 -32.15 25.57
N ALA A 235 35.77 -31.83 26.48
CA ALA A 235 35.44 -31.62 27.89
C ALA A 235 34.52 -30.40 28.10
N PHE A 236 34.72 -29.31 27.31
CA PHE A 236 33.84 -28.16 27.30
C PHE A 236 32.45 -28.53 26.81
N TRP A 237 32.34 -29.19 25.65
CA TRP A 237 31.06 -29.61 25.10
C TRP A 237 30.29 -30.55 26.01
N SER A 238 31.01 -31.48 26.68
CA SER A 238 30.45 -32.42 27.65
C SER A 238 29.95 -31.76 28.94
N SER A 239 30.40 -30.55 29.23
CA SER A 239 30.02 -29.77 30.41
C SER A 239 28.73 -28.95 30.21
N LEU A 240 28.26 -28.83 28.97
CA LEU A 240 27.06 -28.05 28.67
C LEU A 240 25.81 -28.83 29.10
N PRO A 241 24.81 -28.14 29.71
CA PRO A 241 23.60 -28.78 30.26
C PRO A 241 22.55 -29.18 29.19
N PHE A 242 22.92 -29.20 27.92
CA PHE A 242 22.07 -29.59 26.81
C PHE A 242 22.84 -30.47 25.82
N THR A 243 22.19 -31.52 25.39
CA THR A 243 22.61 -32.45 24.33
C THR A 243 21.91 -32.17 23.04
#